data_a40bd98e447405fefa7d28d36c26d684
#
_entry.id   a40bd98e447405fefa7d28d36c26d684
#
_cell.length_a   1.000
_cell.length_b   1.000
_cell.length_c   1.000
_cell.angle_alpha   90.00
_cell.angle_beta   90.00
_cell.angle_gamma   90.00
#
_symmetry.space_group_name_H-M   'P 1'
#
loop_
_entity.id
_entity.type
_entity.pdbx_description
1 polymer ?
#
loop_
_entity_poly.entity_id
_entity_poly.type
_entity_poly.pdbx_seq_one_letter_code
_entity_poly.pdbx_strand_id
1 'polypeptide(L)'
;MLFRSVMAHLVHRELQATPGSLFDAVRRTTTQLVGAYAIAVLSDAAAQTLVVARHGAPLLLGLGKGENFAASDASALIQVTQDIVYLEDGDCAELQCDTVRVIDASGATVQRAVHRSQLSDAAVQLGQYQHYMQKEIFEQPMAVANTLEMVTGAQSLSPQLFGANAEAVLRDASSVLILACGTSYHAGMVARYWLESVAGVPCNVEIASEYRYRDSVPNPNTLIVTITQSGETADTLAALRHAQSLGHTHTLTICNVSTSAMVRECAHAYVTRAGAEIGRAHV
;
A
#
# COMPACT_ATOMS: atom_id res chain seq x y z
N MET A 1 9.10 15.75 -13.63
CA MET A 1 10.58 15.62 -13.65
C MET A 1 11.30 16.62 -12.75
N LEU A 2 10.74 17.80 -12.52
CA LEU A 2 11.38 18.89 -11.73
C LEU A 2 11.60 18.57 -10.24
N PHE A 3 10.70 17.83 -9.58
CA PHE A 3 10.79 17.62 -8.13
C PHE A 3 11.98 16.75 -7.69
N ARG A 4 12.41 15.75 -8.49
CA ARG A 4 13.61 14.94 -8.18
C ARG A 4 14.87 15.80 -8.10
N SER A 5 15.01 16.73 -9.04
CA SER A 5 16.14 17.67 -9.06
C SER A 5 16.11 18.59 -7.85
N VAL A 6 14.92 19.04 -7.43
CA VAL A 6 14.77 19.86 -6.23
C VAL A 6 15.21 19.08 -4.99
N MET A 7 14.79 17.83 -4.84
CA MET A 7 15.21 16.98 -3.71
C MET A 7 16.72 16.77 -3.69
N ALA A 8 17.34 16.46 -4.84
CA ALA A 8 18.79 16.29 -4.95
C ALA A 8 19.55 17.58 -4.55
N HIS A 9 19.08 18.74 -4.99
CA HIS A 9 19.66 20.04 -4.60
C HIS A 9 19.46 20.34 -3.11
N LEU A 10 18.31 20.00 -2.53
CA LEU A 10 18.08 20.17 -1.09
C LEU A 10 19.04 19.30 -0.29
N VAL A 11 19.17 18.01 -0.61
CA VAL A 11 20.11 17.11 0.07
C VAL A 11 21.55 17.62 -0.07
N HIS A 12 21.97 18.05 -1.27
CA HIS A 12 23.28 18.60 -1.51
C HIS A 12 23.53 19.86 -0.68
N ARG A 13 22.58 20.77 -0.63
CA ARG A 13 22.64 21.98 0.21
C ARG A 13 22.81 21.62 1.69
N GLU A 14 22.05 20.65 2.21
CA GLU A 14 22.15 20.20 3.59
C GLU A 14 23.49 19.54 3.91
N LEU A 15 24.07 18.80 2.94
CA LEU A 15 25.42 18.22 3.06
C LEU A 15 26.49 19.30 3.18
N GLN A 16 26.35 20.42 2.45
CA GLN A 16 27.33 21.50 2.47
C GLN A 16 27.16 22.46 3.65
N ALA A 17 25.92 22.74 4.02
CA ALA A 17 25.62 23.73 5.07
C ALA A 17 25.96 23.24 6.49
N THR A 18 25.88 21.94 6.75
CA THR A 18 26.05 21.37 8.09
C THR A 18 26.90 20.10 7.99
N PRO A 19 28.07 20.04 8.66
CA PRO A 19 28.83 18.80 8.76
C PRO A 19 27.96 17.65 9.29
N GLY A 20 28.03 16.49 8.63
CA GLY A 20 27.26 15.32 9.00
C GLY A 20 27.29 14.26 7.91
N SER A 21 26.62 13.15 8.16
CA SER A 21 26.51 12.06 7.21
C SER A 21 25.46 12.36 6.13
N LEU A 22 25.49 11.56 5.04
CA LEU A 22 24.42 11.55 4.05
C LEU A 22 23.04 11.31 4.72
N PHE A 23 23.01 10.43 5.72
CA PHE A 23 21.81 10.15 6.50
C PHE A 23 21.24 11.40 7.18
N ASP A 24 22.09 12.18 7.84
CA ASP A 24 21.66 13.41 8.51
C ASP A 24 21.16 14.47 7.51
N ALA A 25 21.80 14.58 6.35
CA ALA A 25 21.40 15.51 5.31
C ALA A 25 20.03 15.12 4.71
N VAL A 26 19.82 13.84 4.42
CA VAL A 26 18.50 13.35 3.93
C VAL A 26 17.43 13.59 4.99
N ARG A 27 17.70 13.27 6.25
CA ARG A 27 16.78 13.50 7.37
C ARG A 27 16.39 14.98 7.49
N ARG A 28 17.33 15.91 7.44
CA ARG A 28 17.03 17.36 7.47
C ARG A 28 16.24 17.80 6.22
N THR A 29 16.52 17.19 5.07
CA THR A 29 15.77 17.46 3.84
C THR A 29 14.32 17.02 3.98
N THR A 30 14.07 15.84 4.53
CA THR A 30 12.69 15.32 4.66
C THR A 30 11.78 16.21 5.52
N THR A 31 12.32 16.95 6.48
CA THR A 31 11.52 17.91 7.28
C THR A 31 11.04 19.12 6.48
N GLN A 32 11.61 19.37 5.30
CA GLN A 32 11.26 20.49 4.42
C GLN A 32 10.32 20.05 3.28
N LEU A 33 10.11 18.74 3.10
CA LEU A 33 9.26 18.21 2.04
C LEU A 33 7.79 18.23 2.47
N VAL A 34 6.94 18.59 1.52
CA VAL A 34 5.48 18.57 1.68
C VAL A 34 4.89 17.62 0.64
N GLY A 35 3.98 16.75 1.07
CA GLY A 35 3.33 15.76 0.22
C GLY A 35 3.93 14.36 0.34
N ALA A 36 3.39 13.42 -0.43
CA ALA A 36 3.81 12.02 -0.39
C ALA A 36 5.11 11.80 -1.19
N TYR A 37 6.04 11.05 -0.61
CA TYR A 37 7.30 10.66 -1.26
C TYR A 37 7.82 9.31 -0.75
N ALA A 38 8.54 8.62 -1.61
CA ALA A 38 9.47 7.54 -1.30
C ALA A 38 10.75 7.84 -2.08
N ILE A 39 11.84 8.05 -1.37
CA ILE A 39 13.13 8.45 -1.96
C ILE A 39 14.24 7.50 -1.57
N ALA A 40 15.17 7.32 -2.50
CA ALA A 40 16.43 6.61 -2.28
C ALA A 40 17.56 7.54 -2.76
N VAL A 41 18.54 7.76 -1.90
CA VAL A 41 19.62 8.72 -2.09
C VAL A 41 20.97 8.03 -1.99
N LEU A 42 21.80 8.22 -3.01
CA LEU A 42 23.20 7.82 -3.06
C LEU A 42 24.08 9.05 -3.17
N SER A 43 25.29 8.97 -2.69
CA SER A 43 26.32 10.02 -2.82
C SER A 43 27.68 9.40 -3.05
N ASP A 44 28.47 9.99 -3.94
CA ASP A 44 29.86 9.58 -4.18
C ASP A 44 30.72 9.68 -2.92
N ALA A 45 30.39 10.64 -2.04
CA ALA A 45 31.07 10.81 -0.76
C ALA A 45 30.74 9.71 0.27
N ALA A 46 29.70 8.91 0.01
CA ALA A 46 29.23 7.81 0.87
C ALA A 46 28.90 6.57 0.03
N ALA A 47 29.85 6.11 -0.76
CA ALA A 47 29.66 5.10 -1.83
C ALA A 47 29.12 3.74 -1.35
N GLN A 48 29.19 3.41 -0.06
CA GLN A 48 28.68 2.15 0.51
C GLN A 48 27.37 2.33 1.31
N THR A 49 26.73 3.49 1.17
CA THR A 49 25.56 3.83 1.94
C THR A 49 24.42 4.24 1.04
N LEU A 50 23.30 3.56 1.16
CA LEU A 50 22.01 3.95 0.59
C LEU A 50 21.15 4.54 1.71
N VAL A 51 20.65 5.76 1.52
CA VAL A 51 19.71 6.36 2.46
C VAL A 51 18.33 6.44 1.81
N VAL A 52 17.33 5.93 2.51
CA VAL A 52 15.95 5.94 2.03
C VAL A 52 15.03 6.61 3.04
N ALA A 53 13.99 7.26 2.55
CA ALA A 53 12.97 7.86 3.41
C ALA A 53 11.60 7.84 2.72
N ARG A 54 10.54 7.72 3.54
CA ARG A 54 9.17 7.71 3.03
C ARG A 54 8.22 8.58 3.84
N HIS A 55 7.21 9.08 3.16
CA HIS A 55 6.01 9.66 3.74
C HIS A 55 4.85 9.50 2.74
N GLY A 56 3.75 8.89 3.14
CA GLY A 56 2.54 8.72 2.32
C GLY A 56 2.70 7.87 1.04
N ALA A 57 3.90 7.34 0.74
CA ALA A 57 4.17 6.48 -0.40
C ALA A 57 4.83 5.17 0.08
N PRO A 58 4.60 4.02 -0.56
CA PRO A 58 5.14 2.75 -0.12
C PRO A 58 6.66 2.70 -0.26
N LEU A 59 7.32 2.16 0.76
CA LEU A 59 8.73 1.83 0.76
C LEU A 59 9.00 0.72 1.78
N LEU A 60 9.78 -0.26 1.37
CA LEU A 60 10.18 -1.38 2.20
C LEU A 60 11.65 -1.71 2.00
N LEU A 61 12.22 -2.42 2.94
CA LEU A 61 13.60 -2.89 2.89
C LEU A 61 13.62 -4.40 2.76
N GLY A 62 14.55 -4.92 1.99
CA GLY A 62 14.89 -6.33 1.94
C GLY A 62 16.21 -6.57 2.66
N LEU A 63 16.19 -7.52 3.60
CA LEU A 63 17.39 -7.89 4.34
C LEU A 63 18.04 -9.10 3.66
N GLY A 64 19.27 -8.95 3.20
CA GLY A 64 20.05 -10.01 2.56
C GLY A 64 21.26 -10.41 3.40
N LYS A 65 22.14 -11.21 2.80
CA LYS A 65 23.42 -11.60 3.41
C LYS A 65 24.55 -10.86 2.70
N GLY A 66 25.16 -9.90 3.39
CA GLY A 66 26.18 -9.04 2.79
C GLY A 66 25.61 -8.00 1.81
N GLU A 67 24.31 -7.84 1.77
CA GLU A 67 23.63 -6.87 0.93
C GLU A 67 22.23 -6.56 1.47
N ASN A 68 21.77 -5.33 1.31
CA ASN A 68 20.45 -4.88 1.69
C ASN A 68 19.81 -4.09 0.55
N PHE A 69 18.50 -4.13 0.48
CA PHE A 69 17.73 -3.63 -0.65
C PHE A 69 16.64 -2.66 -0.20
N ALA A 70 16.20 -1.82 -1.10
CA ALA A 70 15.01 -0.98 -0.94
C ALA A 70 14.12 -1.07 -2.18
N ALA A 71 12.82 -1.19 -1.98
CA ALA A 71 11.83 -1.24 -3.05
C ALA A 71 10.49 -0.66 -2.59
N SER A 72 9.63 -0.33 -3.53
CA SER A 72 8.25 0.06 -3.25
C SER A 72 7.30 -1.11 -3.07
N ASP A 73 7.70 -2.32 -3.54
CA ASP A 73 6.89 -3.54 -3.50
C ASP A 73 7.77 -4.77 -3.21
N ALA A 74 7.24 -5.72 -2.43
CA ALA A 74 7.97 -6.92 -2.04
C ALA A 74 8.27 -7.85 -3.24
N SER A 75 7.44 -7.85 -4.28
CA SER A 75 7.63 -8.67 -5.48
C SER A 75 8.95 -8.36 -6.19
N ALA A 76 9.42 -7.10 -6.11
CA ALA A 76 10.70 -6.69 -6.68
C ALA A 76 11.92 -7.32 -5.98
N LEU A 77 11.75 -7.79 -4.74
CA LEU A 77 12.85 -8.31 -3.91
C LEU A 77 12.84 -9.82 -3.74
N ILE A 78 11.76 -10.50 -4.14
CA ILE A 78 11.55 -11.92 -3.84
C ILE A 78 12.65 -12.82 -4.38
N GLN A 79 13.30 -12.45 -5.48
CA GLN A 79 14.40 -13.19 -6.10
C GLN A 79 15.72 -13.05 -5.33
N VAL A 80 15.85 -12.04 -4.46
CA VAL A 80 17.08 -11.77 -3.71
C VAL A 80 16.90 -11.98 -2.21
N THR A 81 15.72 -11.69 -1.67
CA THR A 81 15.40 -11.93 -0.26
C THR A 81 13.91 -12.07 -0.02
N GLN A 82 13.54 -12.86 0.99
CA GLN A 82 12.17 -12.97 1.51
C GLN A 82 11.98 -12.22 2.83
N ASP A 83 13.05 -11.74 3.45
CA ASP A 83 12.99 -11.02 4.73
C ASP A 83 12.76 -9.54 4.48
N ILE A 84 11.54 -9.09 4.69
CA ILE A 84 11.04 -7.75 4.33
C ILE A 84 10.74 -6.94 5.58
N VAL A 85 11.19 -5.69 5.60
CA VAL A 85 10.88 -4.69 6.61
C VAL A 85 10.03 -3.59 5.98
N TYR A 86 8.81 -3.41 6.44
CA TYR A 86 7.96 -2.30 6.01
C TYR A 86 8.30 -1.06 6.82
N LEU A 87 8.65 0.02 6.13
CA LEU A 87 8.85 1.32 6.77
C LEU A 87 7.51 1.99 7.04
N GLU A 88 7.42 2.75 8.12
CA GLU A 88 6.27 3.58 8.47
C GLU A 88 6.43 5.01 7.96
N ASP A 89 5.35 5.81 7.98
CA ASP A 89 5.39 7.19 7.53
C ASP A 89 6.32 8.05 8.41
N GLY A 90 7.26 8.72 7.75
CA GLY A 90 8.30 9.51 8.40
C GLY A 90 9.56 8.74 8.73
N ASP A 91 9.61 7.44 8.46
CA ASP A 91 10.83 6.66 8.62
C ASP A 91 11.91 7.11 7.63
N CYS A 92 13.13 7.17 8.15
CA CYS A 92 14.35 7.32 7.37
C CYS A 92 15.31 6.19 7.72
N ALA A 93 15.79 5.47 6.72
CA ALA A 93 16.68 4.33 6.93
C ALA A 93 18.02 4.50 6.19
N GLU A 94 19.07 4.05 6.83
CA GLU A 94 20.41 3.93 6.28
C GLU A 94 20.73 2.45 6.09
N LEU A 95 21.05 2.08 4.86
CA LEU A 95 21.39 0.74 4.46
C LEU A 95 22.86 0.68 4.06
N GLN A 96 23.58 -0.26 4.65
CA GLN A 96 24.91 -0.70 4.24
C GLN A 96 24.87 -2.20 3.98
N CYS A 97 25.94 -2.78 3.47
CA CYS A 97 25.96 -4.20 3.12
C CYS A 97 25.48 -5.12 4.26
N ASP A 98 25.95 -4.86 5.50
CA ASP A 98 25.68 -5.73 6.66
C ASP A 98 24.80 -5.08 7.72
N THR A 99 24.43 -3.81 7.57
CA THR A 99 23.70 -3.08 8.59
C THR A 99 22.54 -2.27 8.03
N VAL A 100 21.46 -2.24 8.78
CA VAL A 100 20.30 -1.38 8.54
C VAL A 100 19.99 -0.62 9.82
N ARG A 101 19.87 0.69 9.70
CA ARG A 101 19.48 1.58 10.79
C ARG A 101 18.23 2.33 10.37
N VAL A 102 17.19 2.30 11.19
CA VAL A 102 15.95 3.03 10.96
C VAL A 102 15.73 4.03 12.08
N ILE A 103 15.35 5.25 11.71
CA ILE A 103 14.81 6.24 12.66
C ILE A 103 13.37 6.58 12.24
N ASP A 104 12.55 6.85 13.22
CA ASP A 104 11.15 7.27 13.00
C ASP A 104 10.99 8.78 12.82
N ALA A 105 9.75 9.23 12.63
CA ALA A 105 9.42 10.64 12.49
C ALA A 105 9.83 11.50 13.69
N SER A 106 9.94 10.92 14.90
CA SER A 106 10.41 11.63 16.10
C SER A 106 11.93 11.75 16.16
N GLY A 107 12.66 11.02 15.32
CA GLY A 107 14.11 10.93 15.32
C GLY A 107 14.67 9.86 16.26
N ALA A 108 13.84 9.00 16.81
CA ALA A 108 14.26 7.86 17.62
C ALA A 108 14.70 6.70 16.73
N THR A 109 15.78 6.01 17.12
CA THR A 109 16.15 4.74 16.46
C THR A 109 15.14 3.68 16.83
N VAL A 110 14.56 3.05 15.81
CA VAL A 110 13.52 2.03 15.95
C VAL A 110 13.91 0.73 15.26
N GLN A 111 13.39 -0.39 15.78
CA GLN A 111 13.45 -1.66 15.10
C GLN A 111 12.06 -1.97 14.54
N ARG A 112 11.96 -2.07 13.21
CA ARG A 112 10.75 -2.51 12.53
C ARG A 112 10.71 -4.02 12.45
N ALA A 113 9.50 -4.59 12.50
CA ALA A 113 9.32 -6.03 12.40
C ALA A 113 9.78 -6.57 11.05
N VAL A 114 10.51 -7.67 11.07
CA VAL A 114 10.87 -8.41 9.85
C VAL A 114 9.72 -9.37 9.52
N HIS A 115 9.18 -9.26 8.32
CA HIS A 115 8.14 -10.12 7.79
C HIS A 115 8.72 -11.02 6.72
N ARG A 116 8.48 -12.33 6.84
CA ARG A 116 8.88 -13.24 5.78
C ARG A 116 7.80 -13.27 4.70
N SER A 117 8.18 -12.84 3.49
CA SER A 117 7.30 -12.90 2.33
C SER A 117 6.96 -14.35 2.00
N GLN A 118 5.67 -14.62 1.74
CA GLN A 118 5.19 -15.92 1.28
C GLN A 118 5.13 -16.02 -0.25
N LEU A 119 5.50 -14.94 -0.96
CA LEU A 119 5.58 -14.94 -2.41
C LEU A 119 6.65 -15.94 -2.86
N SER A 120 6.34 -16.77 -3.83
CA SER A 120 7.30 -17.70 -4.43
C SER A 120 7.88 -17.10 -5.72
N ASP A 121 9.12 -17.43 -6.01
CA ASP A 121 9.77 -17.10 -7.29
C ASP A 121 8.92 -17.52 -8.50
N ALA A 122 8.29 -18.70 -8.44
CA ALA A 122 7.44 -19.20 -9.52
C ALA A 122 6.23 -18.29 -9.79
N ALA A 123 5.68 -17.63 -8.76
CA ALA A 123 4.56 -16.71 -8.92
C ALA A 123 4.96 -15.44 -9.68
N VAL A 124 6.23 -15.04 -9.57
CA VAL A 124 6.78 -13.82 -10.21
C VAL A 124 7.33 -14.09 -11.61
N GLN A 125 7.57 -15.36 -11.97
CA GLN A 125 8.11 -15.71 -13.30
C GLN A 125 7.07 -15.54 -14.41
N LEU A 126 7.52 -15.04 -15.56
CA LEU A 126 6.69 -14.81 -16.74
C LEU A 126 6.12 -16.12 -17.33
N GLY A 127 6.84 -17.24 -17.14
CA GLY A 127 6.44 -18.55 -17.67
C GLY A 127 6.38 -18.54 -19.20
N GLN A 128 5.28 -19.05 -19.74
CA GLN A 128 5.06 -19.14 -21.19
C GLN A 128 4.56 -17.83 -21.84
N TYR A 129 4.33 -16.79 -21.06
CA TYR A 129 3.74 -15.53 -21.53
C TYR A 129 4.83 -14.54 -21.94
N GLN A 130 4.53 -13.65 -22.87
CA GLN A 130 5.45 -12.60 -23.32
C GLN A 130 5.42 -11.37 -22.43
N HIS A 131 4.30 -11.13 -21.73
CA HIS A 131 4.08 -9.98 -20.87
C HIS A 131 3.34 -10.38 -19.60
N TYR A 132 3.66 -9.73 -18.49
CA TYR A 132 2.99 -9.97 -17.20
C TYR A 132 1.48 -9.74 -17.26
N MET A 133 1.03 -8.67 -17.90
CA MET A 133 -0.40 -8.43 -18.08
C MET A 133 -1.09 -9.57 -18.86
N GLN A 134 -0.44 -10.14 -19.87
CA GLN A 134 -0.96 -11.31 -20.59
C GLN A 134 -1.09 -12.50 -19.64
N LYS A 135 -0.06 -12.77 -18.82
CA LYS A 135 -0.11 -13.83 -17.81
C LYS A 135 -1.30 -13.60 -16.86
N GLU A 136 -1.44 -12.42 -16.29
CA GLU A 136 -2.51 -12.08 -15.36
C GLU A 136 -3.91 -12.25 -15.99
N ILE A 137 -4.09 -11.86 -17.27
CA ILE A 137 -5.36 -12.06 -17.98
C ILE A 137 -5.71 -13.56 -18.06
N PHE A 138 -4.76 -14.42 -18.39
CA PHE A 138 -5.01 -15.86 -18.51
C PHE A 138 -5.10 -16.58 -17.15
N GLU A 139 -4.55 -16.00 -16.09
CA GLU A 139 -4.66 -16.53 -14.73
C GLU A 139 -5.97 -16.13 -14.01
N GLN A 140 -6.77 -15.21 -14.55
CA GLN A 140 -8.02 -14.76 -13.93
C GLN A 140 -8.96 -15.88 -13.49
N PRO A 141 -9.23 -16.95 -14.28
CA PRO A 141 -10.13 -18.01 -13.84
C PRO A 141 -9.63 -18.70 -12.56
N MET A 142 -8.31 -18.93 -12.44
CA MET A 142 -7.71 -19.52 -11.26
C MET A 142 -7.73 -18.54 -10.08
N ALA A 143 -7.42 -17.27 -10.30
CA ALA A 143 -7.45 -16.22 -9.28
C ALA A 143 -8.86 -16.06 -8.68
N VAL A 144 -9.89 -16.10 -9.51
CA VAL A 144 -11.30 -16.09 -9.07
C VAL A 144 -11.63 -17.35 -8.28
N ALA A 145 -11.26 -18.54 -8.77
CA ALA A 145 -11.48 -19.80 -8.08
C ALA A 145 -10.82 -19.82 -6.69
N ASN A 146 -9.55 -19.42 -6.60
CA ASN A 146 -8.81 -19.33 -5.34
C ASN A 146 -9.45 -18.34 -4.35
N THR A 147 -9.93 -17.20 -4.83
CA THR A 147 -10.61 -16.20 -4.00
C THR A 147 -11.94 -16.71 -3.47
N LEU A 148 -12.67 -17.46 -4.29
CA LEU A 148 -13.96 -18.05 -3.92
C LEU A 148 -13.83 -19.33 -3.06
N GLU A 149 -12.65 -19.94 -2.96
CA GLU A 149 -12.44 -21.18 -2.22
C GLU A 149 -12.94 -21.10 -0.78
N MET A 150 -12.75 -19.95 -0.12
CA MET A 150 -13.19 -19.73 1.26
C MET A 150 -14.73 -19.73 1.45
N VAL A 151 -15.47 -19.53 0.37
CA VAL A 151 -16.94 -19.43 0.38
C VAL A 151 -17.60 -20.51 -0.46
N THR A 152 -16.82 -21.34 -1.16
CA THR A 152 -17.35 -22.44 -2.00
C THR A 152 -18.05 -23.47 -1.11
N GLY A 153 -19.29 -23.80 -1.45
CA GLY A 153 -20.11 -24.77 -0.71
C GLY A 153 -20.78 -24.20 0.56
N ALA A 154 -20.54 -22.94 0.91
CA ALA A 154 -21.25 -22.30 2.01
C ALA A 154 -22.70 -22.00 1.61
N GLN A 155 -23.66 -22.37 2.46
CA GLN A 155 -25.07 -22.03 2.27
C GLN A 155 -25.37 -20.55 2.57
N SER A 156 -24.55 -19.92 3.40
CA SER A 156 -24.59 -18.50 3.72
C SER A 156 -23.18 -17.97 3.97
N LEU A 157 -22.92 -16.73 3.64
CA LEU A 157 -21.66 -16.06 3.93
C LEU A 157 -21.67 -15.58 5.38
N SER A 158 -20.66 -15.98 6.15
CA SER A 158 -20.47 -15.49 7.50
C SER A 158 -19.87 -14.07 7.48
N PRO A 159 -20.43 -13.09 8.21
CA PRO A 159 -19.83 -11.77 8.37
C PRO A 159 -18.39 -11.80 8.91
N GLN A 160 -18.01 -12.85 9.66
CA GLN A 160 -16.66 -13.03 10.18
C GLN A 160 -15.59 -13.17 9.08
N LEU A 161 -15.97 -13.41 7.82
CA LEU A 161 -15.07 -13.33 6.67
C LEU A 161 -14.38 -11.98 6.55
N PHE A 162 -15.01 -10.92 7.03
CA PHE A 162 -14.50 -9.55 6.99
C PHE A 162 -13.76 -9.16 8.28
N GLY A 163 -13.72 -10.02 9.28
CA GLY A 163 -13.07 -9.80 10.57
C GLY A 163 -14.01 -9.81 11.76
N ALA A 164 -13.45 -9.66 12.96
CA ALA A 164 -14.21 -9.60 14.19
C ALA A 164 -15.18 -8.40 14.18
N ASN A 165 -16.38 -8.59 14.74
CA ASN A 165 -17.43 -7.57 14.82
C ASN A 165 -17.99 -7.04 13.48
N ALA A 166 -17.60 -7.60 12.34
CA ALA A 166 -18.09 -7.15 11.03
C ALA A 166 -19.60 -7.26 10.90
N GLU A 167 -20.23 -8.22 11.59
CA GLU A 167 -21.68 -8.39 11.57
C GLU A 167 -22.44 -7.14 12.05
N ALA A 168 -21.99 -6.52 13.13
CA ALA A 168 -22.63 -5.31 13.65
C ALA A 168 -22.47 -4.14 12.65
N VAL A 169 -21.27 -3.96 12.12
CA VAL A 169 -20.97 -2.89 11.14
C VAL A 169 -21.80 -3.06 9.86
N LEU A 170 -21.88 -4.27 9.33
CA LEU A 170 -22.65 -4.54 8.11
C LEU A 170 -24.16 -4.38 8.32
N ARG A 171 -24.67 -4.70 9.53
CA ARG A 171 -26.08 -4.53 9.88
C ARG A 171 -26.46 -3.06 10.05
N ASP A 172 -25.58 -2.27 10.66
CA ASP A 172 -25.85 -0.88 11.02
C ASP A 172 -25.57 0.10 9.88
N ALA A 173 -24.91 -0.37 8.80
CA ALA A 173 -24.61 0.44 7.63
C ALA A 173 -25.89 0.86 6.90
N SER A 174 -26.16 2.16 6.86
CA SER A 174 -27.30 2.75 6.15
C SER A 174 -26.98 3.09 4.68
N SER A 175 -25.71 3.15 4.34
CA SER A 175 -25.20 3.41 2.99
C SER A 175 -23.77 2.90 2.84
N VAL A 176 -23.32 2.76 1.61
CA VAL A 176 -21.95 2.38 1.27
C VAL A 176 -21.31 3.48 0.42
N LEU A 177 -20.06 3.81 0.72
CA LEU A 177 -19.21 4.63 -0.13
C LEU A 177 -17.97 3.84 -0.52
N ILE A 178 -17.84 3.55 -1.82
CA ILE A 178 -16.68 2.84 -2.36
C ILE A 178 -15.66 3.85 -2.84
N LEU A 179 -14.42 3.73 -2.35
CA LEU A 179 -13.28 4.57 -2.70
C LEU A 179 -12.22 3.72 -3.41
N ALA A 180 -11.93 4.03 -4.65
CA ALA A 180 -10.96 3.27 -5.44
C ALA A 180 -10.39 4.09 -6.60
N CYS A 181 -9.34 3.57 -7.24
CA CYS A 181 -8.74 4.13 -8.46
C CYS A 181 -8.69 3.06 -9.57
N GLY A 182 -8.63 3.51 -10.82
CA GLY A 182 -8.41 2.65 -11.98
C GLY A 182 -9.45 1.55 -12.14
N THR A 183 -9.02 0.33 -12.43
CA THR A 183 -9.91 -0.82 -12.63
C THR A 183 -10.68 -1.21 -11.37
N SER A 184 -10.12 -0.98 -10.18
CA SER A 184 -10.82 -1.15 -8.91
C SER A 184 -12.01 -0.21 -8.76
N TYR A 185 -11.91 1.03 -9.26
CA TYR A 185 -13.05 1.95 -9.33
C TYR A 185 -14.16 1.40 -10.24
N HIS A 186 -13.81 0.85 -11.40
CA HIS A 186 -14.80 0.25 -12.31
C HIS A 186 -15.47 -0.99 -11.70
N ALA A 187 -14.72 -1.81 -10.94
CA ALA A 187 -15.31 -2.91 -10.17
C ALA A 187 -16.31 -2.38 -9.11
N GLY A 188 -15.97 -1.28 -8.43
CA GLY A 188 -16.87 -0.59 -7.51
C GLY A 188 -18.15 -0.11 -8.18
N MET A 189 -18.06 0.44 -9.41
CA MET A 189 -19.24 0.84 -10.18
C MET A 189 -20.20 -0.33 -10.48
N VAL A 190 -19.68 -1.52 -10.75
CA VAL A 190 -20.50 -2.72 -10.90
C VAL A 190 -21.11 -3.15 -9.57
N ALA A 191 -20.31 -3.17 -8.52
CA ALA A 191 -20.75 -3.54 -7.17
C ALA A 191 -21.88 -2.62 -6.66
N ARG A 192 -21.87 -1.34 -7.02
CA ARG A 192 -22.95 -0.41 -6.71
C ARG A 192 -24.31 -0.94 -7.12
N TYR A 193 -24.44 -1.39 -8.37
CA TYR A 193 -25.72 -1.93 -8.87
C TYR A 193 -26.18 -3.15 -8.07
N TRP A 194 -25.27 -4.01 -7.66
CA TRP A 194 -25.61 -5.18 -6.85
C TRP A 194 -26.00 -4.80 -5.41
N LEU A 195 -25.30 -3.86 -4.80
CA LEU A 195 -25.63 -3.37 -3.46
C LEU A 195 -27.02 -2.72 -3.45
N GLU A 196 -27.33 -1.90 -4.45
CA GLU A 196 -28.65 -1.26 -4.55
C GLU A 196 -29.77 -2.25 -4.90
N SER A 197 -29.58 -3.13 -5.90
CA SER A 197 -30.63 -4.01 -6.40
C SER A 197 -30.85 -5.28 -5.57
N VAL A 198 -29.79 -5.82 -4.96
CA VAL A 198 -29.85 -7.09 -4.21
C VAL A 198 -29.92 -6.83 -2.71
N ALA A 199 -29.07 -5.95 -2.19
CA ALA A 199 -29.03 -5.66 -0.75
C ALA A 199 -29.97 -4.52 -0.34
N GLY A 200 -30.47 -3.70 -1.27
CA GLY A 200 -31.32 -2.55 -0.95
C GLY A 200 -30.58 -1.44 -0.21
N VAL A 201 -29.25 -1.38 -0.31
CA VAL A 201 -28.40 -0.41 0.38
C VAL A 201 -27.92 0.65 -0.60
N PRO A 202 -28.18 1.95 -0.35
CA PRO A 202 -27.66 3.02 -1.19
C PRO A 202 -26.15 2.97 -1.28
N CYS A 203 -25.60 3.08 -2.50
CA CYS A 203 -24.17 3.01 -2.72
C CYS A 203 -23.69 4.12 -3.65
N ASN A 204 -22.63 4.81 -3.23
CA ASN A 204 -21.87 5.74 -4.06
C ASN A 204 -20.47 5.18 -4.33
N VAL A 205 -19.92 5.54 -5.48
CA VAL A 205 -18.55 5.16 -5.86
C VAL A 205 -17.83 6.43 -6.28
N GLU A 206 -16.70 6.70 -5.64
CA GLU A 206 -15.88 7.89 -5.93
C GLU A 206 -14.44 7.50 -6.25
N ILE A 207 -13.83 8.26 -7.16
CA ILE A 207 -12.41 8.14 -7.46
C ILE A 207 -11.63 8.65 -6.24
N ALA A 208 -10.75 7.82 -5.69
CA ALA A 208 -10.06 8.15 -4.46
C ALA A 208 -9.15 9.39 -4.59
N SER A 209 -8.55 9.63 -5.77
CA SER A 209 -7.75 10.84 -6.04
C SER A 209 -8.55 12.14 -5.96
N GLU A 210 -9.85 12.08 -6.22
CA GLU A 210 -10.74 13.24 -6.13
C GLU A 210 -11.33 13.37 -4.71
N TYR A 211 -11.80 12.27 -4.14
CA TYR A 211 -12.41 12.27 -2.81
C TYR A 211 -11.47 12.81 -1.73
N ARG A 212 -10.17 12.50 -1.79
CA ARG A 212 -9.17 12.95 -0.80
C ARG A 212 -9.04 14.48 -0.66
N TYR A 213 -9.49 15.23 -1.64
CA TYR A 213 -9.42 16.71 -1.67
C TYR A 213 -10.78 17.40 -1.55
N ARG A 214 -11.84 16.63 -1.57
CA ARG A 214 -13.20 17.16 -1.57
C ARG A 214 -13.75 17.32 -0.16
N ASP A 215 -14.30 18.49 0.13
CA ASP A 215 -15.15 18.64 1.30
C ASP A 215 -16.44 17.85 1.10
N SER A 216 -16.71 16.90 1.98
CA SER A 216 -17.92 16.09 1.96
C SER A 216 -18.65 16.16 3.30
N VAL A 217 -19.97 16.02 3.24
CA VAL A 217 -20.78 15.92 4.46
C VAL A 217 -20.83 14.46 4.88
N PRO A 218 -20.23 14.08 6.03
CA PRO A 218 -20.23 12.70 6.46
C PRO A 218 -21.61 12.24 6.92
N ASN A 219 -21.98 11.01 6.54
CA ASN A 219 -23.08 10.28 7.16
C ASN A 219 -22.48 9.25 8.12
N PRO A 220 -22.74 9.32 9.44
CA PRO A 220 -22.08 8.48 10.44
C PRO A 220 -22.22 6.97 10.20
N ASN A 221 -23.34 6.53 9.62
CA ASN A 221 -23.63 5.12 9.37
C ASN A 221 -23.25 4.68 7.95
N THR A 222 -22.36 5.41 7.27
CA THR A 222 -21.82 5.00 5.98
C THR A 222 -20.66 4.03 6.18
N LEU A 223 -20.73 2.87 5.54
CA LEU A 223 -19.60 1.95 5.41
C LEU A 223 -18.68 2.45 4.28
N ILE A 224 -17.47 2.81 4.63
CA ILE A 224 -16.42 3.11 3.66
C ILE A 224 -15.80 1.80 3.19
N VAL A 225 -15.88 1.55 1.89
CA VAL A 225 -15.25 0.37 1.27
C VAL A 225 -14.12 0.82 0.36
N THR A 226 -12.92 0.35 0.61
CA THR A 226 -11.80 0.56 -0.32
C THR A 226 -11.55 -0.71 -1.13
N ILE A 227 -11.31 -0.55 -2.42
CA ILE A 227 -10.95 -1.66 -3.31
C ILE A 227 -9.57 -1.37 -3.89
N THR A 228 -8.64 -2.25 -3.62
CA THR A 228 -7.25 -2.09 -4.07
C THR A 228 -6.58 -3.45 -4.22
N GLN A 229 -5.67 -3.59 -5.16
CA GLN A 229 -4.91 -4.83 -5.30
C GLN A 229 -3.71 -4.83 -4.35
N SER A 230 -2.82 -3.86 -4.44
CA SER A 230 -1.59 -3.78 -3.62
C SER A 230 -1.86 -3.36 -2.17
N GLY A 231 -2.96 -2.63 -1.92
CA GLY A 231 -3.22 -2.01 -0.62
C GLY A 231 -2.28 -0.87 -0.25
N GLU A 232 -1.47 -0.40 -1.21
CA GLU A 232 -0.46 0.67 -1.03
C GLU A 232 -0.71 1.87 -1.96
N THR A 233 -1.84 1.91 -2.65
CA THR A 233 -2.17 3.02 -3.56
C THR A 233 -2.33 4.32 -2.76
N ALA A 234 -1.42 5.26 -2.97
CA ALA A 234 -1.31 6.49 -2.17
C ALA A 234 -2.61 7.30 -2.13
N ASP A 235 -3.31 7.43 -3.28
CA ASP A 235 -4.58 8.15 -3.33
C ASP A 235 -5.68 7.45 -2.56
N THR A 236 -5.75 6.12 -2.62
CA THR A 236 -6.76 5.34 -1.90
C THR A 236 -6.52 5.37 -0.38
N LEU A 237 -5.25 5.28 0.05
CA LEU A 237 -4.88 5.45 1.47
C LEU A 237 -5.21 6.85 1.98
N ALA A 238 -4.88 7.88 1.21
CA ALA A 238 -5.19 9.25 1.58
C ALA A 238 -6.70 9.51 1.62
N ALA A 239 -7.48 8.91 0.72
CA ALA A 239 -8.94 8.99 0.73
C ALA A 239 -9.55 8.29 1.96
N LEU A 240 -9.03 7.12 2.35
CA LEU A 240 -9.43 6.44 3.58
C LEU A 240 -9.17 7.31 4.81
N ARG A 241 -7.95 7.85 4.94
CA ARG A 241 -7.56 8.73 6.05
C ARG A 241 -8.40 10.01 6.09
N HIS A 242 -8.72 10.57 4.91
CA HIS A 242 -9.64 11.69 4.80
C HIS A 242 -11.04 11.33 5.32
N ALA A 243 -11.61 10.20 4.88
CA ALA A 243 -12.90 9.74 5.41
C ALA A 243 -12.87 9.54 6.93
N GLN A 244 -11.81 8.94 7.48
CA GLN A 244 -11.63 8.77 8.92
C GLN A 244 -11.55 10.13 9.65
N SER A 245 -10.87 11.13 9.08
CA SER A 245 -10.78 12.48 9.65
C SER A 245 -12.14 13.20 9.67
N LEU A 246 -13.06 12.83 8.77
CA LEU A 246 -14.45 13.31 8.75
C LEU A 246 -15.36 12.55 9.73
N GLY A 247 -14.83 11.57 10.47
CA GLY A 247 -15.56 10.83 11.49
C GLY A 247 -16.14 9.48 11.04
N HIS A 248 -15.81 9.00 9.83
CA HIS A 248 -16.19 7.65 9.40
C HIS A 248 -15.37 6.59 10.13
N THR A 249 -16.02 5.78 10.95
CA THR A 249 -15.39 4.70 11.73
C THR A 249 -15.59 3.31 11.13
N HIS A 250 -16.60 3.15 10.28
CA HIS A 250 -16.93 1.87 9.63
C HIS A 250 -16.16 1.77 8.32
N THR A 251 -15.06 1.03 8.34
CA THR A 251 -14.17 0.89 7.18
C THR A 251 -13.93 -0.58 6.86
N LEU A 252 -14.00 -0.92 5.59
CA LEU A 252 -13.73 -2.24 5.04
C LEU A 252 -12.80 -2.11 3.83
N THR A 253 -11.81 -2.95 3.73
CA THR A 253 -11.00 -3.06 2.50
C THR A 253 -11.19 -4.41 1.82
N ILE A 254 -11.26 -4.39 0.49
CA ILE A 254 -11.08 -5.57 -0.36
C ILE A 254 -9.69 -5.42 -0.99
N CYS A 255 -8.75 -6.26 -0.55
CA CYS A 255 -7.34 -6.13 -0.89
C CYS A 255 -6.71 -7.50 -1.12
N ASN A 256 -5.69 -7.59 -1.98
CA ASN A 256 -5.00 -8.85 -2.23
C ASN A 256 -3.78 -9.07 -1.34
N VAL A 257 -3.21 -8.01 -0.75
CA VAL A 257 -2.01 -8.09 0.10
C VAL A 257 -2.40 -7.94 1.57
N SER A 258 -2.38 -9.05 2.30
CA SER A 258 -2.83 -9.12 3.71
C SER A 258 -2.00 -8.27 4.67
N THR A 259 -0.77 -7.95 4.33
CA THR A 259 0.17 -7.15 5.16
C THR A 259 0.21 -5.68 4.75
N SER A 260 -0.63 -5.26 3.81
CA SER A 260 -0.62 -3.89 3.27
C SER A 260 -1.07 -2.84 4.28
N ALA A 261 -0.70 -1.58 4.02
CA ALA A 261 -1.14 -0.44 4.83
C ALA A 261 -2.67 -0.35 4.88
N MET A 262 -3.35 -0.59 3.77
CA MET A 262 -4.80 -0.55 3.69
C MET A 262 -5.47 -1.53 4.66
N VAL A 263 -4.96 -2.77 4.72
CA VAL A 263 -5.47 -3.80 5.64
C VAL A 263 -5.20 -3.43 7.10
N ARG A 264 -4.08 -2.77 7.39
CA ARG A 264 -3.75 -2.32 8.75
C ARG A 264 -4.57 -1.11 9.21
N GLU A 265 -5.00 -0.26 8.29
CA GLU A 265 -5.73 0.98 8.60
C GLU A 265 -7.25 0.84 8.57
N CYS A 266 -7.79 -0.16 7.88
CA CYS A 266 -9.21 -0.47 7.90
C CYS A 266 -9.59 -1.31 9.13
N ALA A 267 -10.80 -1.10 9.64
CA ALA A 267 -11.35 -1.90 10.74
C ALA A 267 -11.63 -3.35 10.31
N HIS A 268 -11.97 -3.53 9.04
CA HIS A 268 -12.33 -4.82 8.45
C HIS A 268 -11.59 -5.01 7.13
N ALA A 269 -11.32 -6.28 6.77
CA ALA A 269 -10.64 -6.60 5.53
C ALA A 269 -11.15 -7.92 4.94
N TYR A 270 -11.29 -7.95 3.63
CA TYR A 270 -11.39 -9.18 2.86
C TYR A 270 -10.17 -9.31 1.97
N VAL A 271 -9.37 -10.35 2.21
CA VAL A 271 -8.14 -10.59 1.44
C VAL A 271 -8.46 -11.52 0.29
N THR A 272 -8.33 -11.03 -0.94
CA THR A 272 -8.45 -11.83 -2.14
C THR A 272 -7.23 -12.74 -2.32
N ARG A 273 -7.34 -13.77 -3.16
CA ARG A 273 -6.26 -14.73 -3.46
C ARG A 273 -5.93 -14.72 -4.95
N ALA A 274 -5.72 -13.52 -5.48
CA ALA A 274 -5.44 -13.34 -6.90
C ALA A 274 -3.97 -13.61 -7.28
N GLY A 275 -3.12 -13.94 -6.32
CA GLY A 275 -1.68 -14.08 -6.54
C GLY A 275 -0.94 -12.75 -6.46
N ALA A 276 0.35 -12.75 -6.82
CA ALA A 276 1.16 -11.54 -6.86
C ALA A 276 0.81 -10.69 -8.10
N GLU A 277 0.64 -9.39 -7.92
CA GLU A 277 0.63 -8.45 -9.05
C GLU A 277 2.07 -8.21 -9.49
N ILE A 278 2.40 -8.54 -10.72
CA ILE A 278 3.77 -8.52 -11.20
C ILE A 278 3.99 -7.49 -12.31
N GLY A 279 2.92 -6.93 -12.87
CA GLY A 279 3.04 -5.96 -13.94
C GLY A 279 1.84 -5.06 -14.09
N ARG A 280 2.11 -3.78 -14.28
CA ARG A 280 1.15 -2.85 -14.87
C ARG A 280 1.61 -2.55 -16.28
N ALA A 281 0.69 -2.44 -17.22
CA ALA A 281 1.01 -1.88 -18.52
C ALA A 281 1.56 -0.47 -18.31
N HIS A 282 2.82 -0.29 -18.59
CA HIS A 282 3.34 1.04 -18.88
C HIS A 282 2.93 1.35 -20.32
N VAL A 283 1.87 2.10 -20.47
CA VAL A 283 1.53 2.75 -21.74
C VAL A 283 2.37 4.02 -21.86
#